data_1ef58a9cb545817011ecc899e134ea6d
#
_entry.id   1ef58a9cb545817011ecc899e134ea6d
#
_cell.length_a   1.000
_cell.length_b   1.000
_cell.length_c   1.000
_cell.angle_alpha   90.00
_cell.angle_beta   90.00
_cell.angle_gamma   90.00
#
_symmetry.space_group_name_H-M   'P 1'
#
loop_
_entity.id
_entity.type
_entity.pdbx_description
1 polymer ?
#
loop_
_entity_poly.entity_id
_entity_poly.type
_entity_poly.pdbx_seq_one_letter_code
_entity_poly.pdbx_strand_id
1 'polypeptide(L)'
;MFKKSNFIGTHQEKIDKYYYMIKELGHGSYGHVYRCQRISTGEVFACKKFVKKLIKNKKGLKTEIDLLRATDHPNIIKLYETFEDKHHLYLIMEECSGGELFQRLALNAKNNKLYTEKDAARMMKQILEAVNYLHYHGVCHRDLKPENILLSSMDECSQLKLIDFGLSKVLKTMDDIMNGAVGTLYYMAPEVILGSYNEKCDVWSCGVILYIMLSGNPPFYAKNEDKLKQKICEMKYNFDAPAFSKVSQDAKDLIRQIFVDSESRPTISDILNSTWVKENAPNASSETLNIDWGRIMKYSKLNLVQKSVINFRAFHMTTSEAQEFIDIFKLIDENSDGVLTIDEIKNGIKHCKFNFKINEDNLIKLFNDMDIDKNGLINYTEFVSALMDYEKSIKQEHLIACFQNYDEDHSGKISFKEFCRILRPQNEIERKELKELYDRFDDNGDGEIDINEFIQGFKKTVN
;
A
#
# COMPACT_ATOMS: atom_id res chain seq x y z
N MET A 1 -10.82 10.28 -15.65
CA MET A 1 -9.55 9.57 -15.49
C MET A 1 -9.65 8.52 -14.42
N PHE A 2 -8.99 7.38 -14.60
CA PHE A 2 -8.99 6.33 -13.62
C PHE A 2 -8.28 6.78 -12.35
N LYS A 3 -8.89 6.52 -11.21
CA LYS A 3 -8.20 6.52 -9.92
C LYS A 3 -8.33 5.12 -9.34
N LYS A 4 -7.33 4.65 -8.60
CA LYS A 4 -7.37 3.38 -7.85
C LYS A 4 -8.71 3.22 -7.09
N SER A 5 -9.20 4.30 -6.48
CA SER A 5 -10.50 4.30 -5.80
C SER A 5 -11.69 3.86 -6.66
N ASN A 6 -11.56 3.89 -7.99
CA ASN A 6 -12.62 3.44 -8.90
C ASN A 6 -12.72 1.91 -8.98
N PHE A 7 -11.63 1.20 -8.63
CA PHE A 7 -11.59 -0.26 -8.59
C PHE A 7 -12.03 -0.81 -7.23
N ILE A 8 -12.27 0.05 -6.24
CA ILE A 8 -12.74 -0.35 -4.92
C ILE A 8 -14.26 -0.33 -4.91
N GLY A 9 -14.85 -1.51 -4.99
CA GLY A 9 -16.30 -1.70 -4.96
C GLY A 9 -16.94 -1.17 -3.66
N THR A 10 -18.15 -0.60 -3.77
CA THR A 10 -18.96 -0.21 -2.61
C THR A 10 -20.35 -0.81 -2.79
N HIS A 11 -20.68 -1.78 -1.95
CA HIS A 11 -21.88 -2.58 -2.10
C HIS A 11 -22.85 -2.35 -0.92
N GLN A 12 -24.12 -2.16 -1.23
CA GLN A 12 -25.21 -2.06 -0.25
C GLN A 12 -25.91 -3.42 -0.03
N GLU A 13 -25.39 -4.46 -0.65
CA GLU A 13 -25.89 -5.83 -0.56
C GLU A 13 -25.27 -6.61 0.59
N LYS A 14 -25.88 -7.78 0.89
CA LYS A 14 -25.33 -8.70 1.89
C LYS A 14 -24.04 -9.33 1.38
N ILE A 15 -22.99 -9.25 2.18
CA ILE A 15 -21.68 -9.81 1.89
C ILE A 15 -21.70 -11.31 1.61
N ASP A 16 -22.64 -12.05 2.20
CA ASP A 16 -22.77 -13.51 2.08
C ASP A 16 -23.02 -13.98 0.64
N LYS A 17 -23.48 -13.10 -0.26
CA LYS A 17 -23.63 -13.38 -1.68
C LYS A 17 -22.30 -13.47 -2.41
N TYR A 18 -21.24 -12.82 -1.89
CA TYR A 18 -19.97 -12.61 -2.56
C TYR A 18 -18.82 -13.31 -1.85
N TYR A 19 -18.89 -13.43 -0.52
CA TYR A 19 -17.81 -13.95 0.31
C TYR A 19 -18.30 -14.97 1.33
N TYR A 20 -17.52 -16.06 1.43
CA TYR A 20 -17.66 -17.05 2.48
C TYR A 20 -16.69 -16.76 3.63
N MET A 21 -17.18 -16.64 4.88
CA MET A 21 -16.33 -16.44 6.06
C MET A 21 -15.76 -17.78 6.51
N ILE A 22 -14.43 -17.89 6.56
CA ILE A 22 -13.72 -19.16 6.87
C ILE A 22 -13.43 -19.27 8.36
N LYS A 23 -12.71 -18.27 8.92
CA LYS A 23 -12.32 -18.27 10.35
C LYS A 23 -12.07 -16.85 10.83
N GLU A 24 -12.21 -16.64 12.13
CA GLU A 24 -11.76 -15.40 12.77
C GLU A 24 -10.25 -15.36 12.88
N LEU A 25 -9.64 -14.23 12.51
CA LEU A 25 -8.21 -13.96 12.60
C LEU A 25 -7.86 -13.13 13.83
N GLY A 26 -8.78 -12.31 14.30
CA GLY A 26 -8.58 -11.45 15.46
C GLY A 26 -9.76 -10.51 15.70
N HIS A 27 -9.67 -9.73 16.77
CA HIS A 27 -10.66 -8.73 17.11
C HIS A 27 -9.99 -7.42 17.49
N GLY A 28 -10.63 -6.31 17.16
CA GLY A 28 -10.21 -4.96 17.49
C GLY A 28 -11.28 -4.19 18.23
N SER A 29 -11.01 -2.94 18.56
CA SER A 29 -11.89 -2.08 19.39
C SER A 29 -13.31 -1.90 18.85
N TYR A 30 -13.54 -2.11 17.55
CA TYR A 30 -14.83 -1.81 16.89
C TYR A 30 -15.41 -3.00 16.12
N GLY A 31 -14.76 -4.18 16.15
CA GLY A 31 -15.21 -5.33 15.38
C GLY A 31 -14.22 -6.47 15.28
N HIS A 32 -14.48 -7.38 14.39
CA HIS A 32 -13.76 -8.63 14.20
C HIS A 32 -13.10 -8.66 12.82
N VAL A 33 -11.99 -9.34 12.70
CA VAL A 33 -11.31 -9.61 11.43
C VAL A 33 -11.44 -11.10 11.12
N TYR A 34 -11.94 -11.42 9.93
CA TYR A 34 -12.14 -12.78 9.45
C TYR A 34 -11.26 -13.04 8.22
N ARG A 35 -10.80 -14.28 8.08
CA ARG A 35 -10.39 -14.82 6.80
C ARG A 35 -11.64 -15.14 6.00
N CYS A 36 -11.72 -14.65 4.77
CA CYS A 36 -12.85 -14.91 3.89
C CYS A 36 -12.39 -15.30 2.48
N GLN A 37 -13.28 -15.94 1.72
CA GLN A 37 -13.01 -16.40 0.37
C GLN A 37 -14.09 -15.84 -0.56
N ARG A 38 -13.66 -15.26 -1.69
CA ARG A 38 -14.58 -14.82 -2.75
C ARG A 38 -15.20 -16.03 -3.42
N ILE A 39 -16.53 -16.08 -3.48
CA ILE A 39 -17.27 -17.23 -4.00
C ILE A 39 -17.00 -17.45 -5.49
N SER A 40 -16.87 -16.36 -6.28
CA SER A 40 -16.71 -16.43 -7.73
C SER A 40 -15.31 -16.88 -8.18
N THR A 41 -14.25 -16.55 -7.43
CA THR A 41 -12.85 -16.80 -7.85
C THR A 41 -12.12 -17.79 -6.95
N GLY A 42 -12.63 -18.03 -5.74
CA GLY A 42 -11.93 -18.82 -4.72
C GLY A 42 -10.74 -18.09 -4.05
N GLU A 43 -10.47 -16.85 -4.42
CA GLU A 43 -9.40 -16.05 -3.82
C GLU A 43 -9.71 -15.73 -2.35
N VAL A 44 -8.64 -15.62 -1.55
CA VAL A 44 -8.73 -15.44 -0.10
C VAL A 44 -8.36 -14.01 0.28
N PHE A 45 -9.11 -13.45 1.24
CA PHE A 45 -8.99 -12.07 1.71
C PHE A 45 -9.14 -11.99 3.24
N ALA A 46 -8.79 -10.84 3.80
CA ALA A 46 -9.15 -10.46 5.15
C ALA A 46 -10.39 -9.56 5.13
N CYS A 47 -11.38 -9.87 5.97
CA CYS A 47 -12.61 -9.09 6.13
C CYS A 47 -12.64 -8.44 7.51
N LYS A 48 -12.47 -7.11 7.59
CA LYS A 48 -12.65 -6.34 8.84
C LYS A 48 -14.11 -5.93 8.96
N LYS A 49 -14.83 -6.55 9.89
CA LYS A 49 -16.27 -6.33 10.14
C LYS A 49 -16.47 -5.37 11.31
N PHE A 50 -17.12 -4.25 11.07
CA PHE A 50 -17.48 -3.26 12.08
C PHE A 50 -18.95 -3.37 12.46
N VAL A 51 -19.27 -3.28 13.74
CA VAL A 51 -20.64 -3.16 14.25
C VAL A 51 -20.98 -1.68 14.34
N LYS A 52 -21.86 -1.16 13.48
CA LYS A 52 -22.20 0.28 13.38
C LYS A 52 -22.57 0.93 14.70
N LYS A 53 -23.27 0.21 15.58
CA LYS A 53 -23.65 0.70 16.91
C LYS A 53 -22.48 0.95 17.86
N LEU A 54 -21.36 0.25 17.65
CA LEU A 54 -20.16 0.37 18.48
C LEU A 54 -19.20 1.47 18.00
N ILE A 55 -19.42 2.01 16.80
CA ILE A 55 -18.57 3.04 16.21
C ILE A 55 -18.82 4.38 16.91
N LYS A 56 -17.94 4.75 17.85
CA LYS A 56 -18.00 6.03 18.56
C LYS A 56 -17.51 7.19 17.69
N ASN A 57 -16.46 6.98 16.91
CA ASN A 57 -15.83 7.98 16.03
C ASN A 57 -16.11 7.68 14.55
N LYS A 58 -17.29 8.05 14.07
CA LYS A 58 -17.67 7.87 12.65
C LYS A 58 -16.77 8.65 11.69
N LYS A 59 -16.30 9.84 12.10
CA LYS A 59 -15.41 10.68 11.28
C LYS A 59 -14.04 10.03 11.14
N GLY A 60 -13.48 9.48 12.21
CA GLY A 60 -12.21 8.75 12.16
C GLY A 60 -12.28 7.52 11.27
N LEU A 61 -13.35 6.70 11.40
CA LEU A 61 -13.53 5.54 10.52
C LEU A 61 -13.68 5.94 9.04
N LYS A 62 -14.39 7.03 8.74
CA LYS A 62 -14.47 7.53 7.37
C LYS A 62 -13.08 7.93 6.85
N THR A 63 -12.29 8.64 7.66
CA THR A 63 -10.91 9.00 7.28
C THR A 63 -10.05 7.76 7.05
N GLU A 64 -10.14 6.72 7.90
CA GLU A 64 -9.45 5.44 7.72
C GLU A 64 -9.78 4.81 6.36
N ILE A 65 -11.06 4.73 6.00
CA ILE A 65 -11.51 4.16 4.73
C ILE A 65 -11.04 5.02 3.55
N ASP A 66 -11.16 6.35 3.64
CA ASP A 66 -10.75 7.27 2.58
C ASP A 66 -9.23 7.18 2.34
N LEU A 67 -8.42 7.04 3.39
CA LEU A 67 -6.98 6.82 3.29
C LEU A 67 -6.66 5.47 2.65
N LEU A 68 -7.28 4.37 3.10
CA LEU A 68 -7.11 3.05 2.50
C LEU A 68 -7.48 3.02 1.00
N ARG A 69 -8.47 3.82 0.60
CA ARG A 69 -8.86 3.98 -0.81
C ARG A 69 -7.85 4.78 -1.62
N ALA A 70 -7.19 5.74 -0.99
CA ALA A 70 -6.25 6.65 -1.65
C ALA A 70 -4.84 6.07 -1.75
N THR A 71 -4.40 5.28 -0.75
CA THR A 71 -3.02 4.75 -0.67
C THR A 71 -2.76 3.66 -1.70
N ASP A 72 -1.62 3.72 -2.41
CA ASP A 72 -1.16 2.73 -3.38
C ASP A 72 0.35 2.51 -3.23
N HIS A 73 0.73 1.66 -2.29
CA HIS A 73 2.13 1.39 -1.95
C HIS A 73 2.32 -0.09 -1.60
N PRO A 74 3.42 -0.75 -2.02
CA PRO A 74 3.65 -2.17 -1.78
C PRO A 74 3.71 -2.55 -0.30
N ASN A 75 4.09 -1.65 0.60
CA ASN A 75 4.16 -1.88 2.04
C ASN A 75 2.99 -1.29 2.84
N ILE A 76 1.89 -0.95 2.19
CA ILE A 76 0.61 -0.56 2.82
C ILE A 76 -0.47 -1.58 2.45
N ILE A 77 -1.33 -1.92 3.40
CA ILE A 77 -2.43 -2.87 3.19
C ILE A 77 -3.38 -2.38 2.09
N LYS A 78 -3.78 -3.27 1.19
CA LYS A 78 -4.75 -2.95 0.13
C LYS A 78 -6.18 -3.14 0.61
N LEU A 79 -7.05 -2.20 0.27
CA LEU A 79 -8.51 -2.31 0.39
C LEU A 79 -9.08 -2.63 -0.99
N TYR A 80 -9.80 -3.73 -1.13
CA TYR A 80 -10.39 -4.17 -2.40
C TYR A 80 -11.86 -3.78 -2.56
N GLU A 81 -12.66 -4.00 -1.52
CA GLU A 81 -14.11 -3.74 -1.56
C GLU A 81 -14.63 -3.32 -0.20
N THR A 82 -15.76 -2.65 -0.20
CA THR A 82 -16.52 -2.32 1.02
C THR A 82 -17.96 -2.76 0.87
N PHE A 83 -18.51 -3.40 1.91
CA PHE A 83 -19.92 -3.76 2.00
C PHE A 83 -20.57 -3.08 3.19
N GLU A 84 -21.79 -2.64 3.03
CA GLU A 84 -22.53 -1.97 4.09
C GLU A 84 -23.96 -2.49 4.17
N ASP A 85 -24.33 -3.04 5.32
CA ASP A 85 -25.72 -3.39 5.64
C ASP A 85 -26.29 -2.49 6.75
N LYS A 86 -27.52 -2.75 7.19
CA LYS A 86 -28.19 -1.99 8.25
C LYS A 86 -27.39 -1.94 9.55
N HIS A 87 -26.63 -2.97 9.88
CA HIS A 87 -25.99 -3.17 11.18
C HIS A 87 -24.46 -3.14 11.12
N HIS A 88 -23.87 -3.47 9.98
CA HIS A 88 -22.44 -3.67 9.82
C HIS A 88 -21.87 -2.90 8.63
N LEU A 89 -20.57 -2.68 8.71
CA LEU A 89 -19.71 -2.27 7.63
C LEU A 89 -18.59 -3.31 7.52
N TYR A 90 -18.24 -3.69 6.31
CA TYR A 90 -17.19 -4.68 6.03
C TYR A 90 -16.16 -4.07 5.08
N LEU A 91 -14.89 -4.26 5.41
CA LEU A 91 -13.76 -3.89 4.55
C LEU A 91 -13.08 -5.18 4.09
N ILE A 92 -13.06 -5.43 2.79
CA ILE A 92 -12.35 -6.57 2.19
C ILE A 92 -10.95 -6.10 1.82
N MET A 93 -9.96 -6.68 2.46
CA MET A 93 -8.57 -6.27 2.38
C MET A 93 -7.66 -7.43 1.99
N GLU A 94 -6.44 -7.10 1.65
CA GLU A 94 -5.35 -8.06 1.42
C GLU A 94 -5.17 -8.98 2.65
N GLU A 95 -5.03 -10.30 2.40
CA GLU A 95 -4.69 -11.25 3.46
C GLU A 95 -3.18 -11.19 3.76
N CYS A 96 -2.83 -11.01 5.03
CA CYS A 96 -1.47 -11.08 5.53
C CYS A 96 -1.29 -12.38 6.34
N SER A 97 -0.99 -13.48 5.66
CA SER A 97 -0.92 -14.81 6.27
C SER A 97 0.31 -15.01 7.16
N GLY A 98 1.33 -14.14 7.06
CA GLY A 98 2.56 -14.18 7.86
C GLY A 98 2.39 -13.73 9.30
N GLY A 99 1.26 -13.11 9.65
CA GLY A 99 0.96 -12.62 11.01
C GLY A 99 1.74 -11.35 11.39
N GLU A 100 1.71 -10.99 12.65
CA GLU A 100 2.39 -9.80 13.17
C GLU A 100 3.92 -9.97 13.17
N LEU A 101 4.65 -8.92 12.81
CA LEU A 101 6.10 -8.91 12.68
C LEU A 101 6.78 -9.41 13.96
N PHE A 102 6.48 -8.84 15.12
CA PHE A 102 7.19 -9.19 16.37
C PHE A 102 6.79 -10.55 16.93
N GLN A 103 5.57 -11.00 16.71
CA GLN A 103 5.18 -12.38 17.05
C GLN A 103 6.00 -13.37 16.22
N ARG A 104 6.21 -13.09 14.94
CA ARG A 104 7.04 -13.91 14.05
C ARG A 104 8.51 -13.91 14.48
N LEU A 105 9.08 -12.74 14.81
CA LEU A 105 10.45 -12.62 15.28
C LEU A 105 10.66 -13.39 16.61
N ALA A 106 9.71 -13.28 17.54
CA ALA A 106 9.74 -14.01 18.81
C ALA A 106 9.63 -15.54 18.60
N LEU A 107 8.78 -15.98 17.68
CA LEU A 107 8.66 -17.41 17.33
C LEU A 107 9.94 -17.94 16.69
N ASN A 108 10.53 -17.19 15.77
CA ASN A 108 11.80 -17.55 15.14
C ASN A 108 12.92 -17.67 16.18
N ALA A 109 13.02 -16.74 17.12
CA ALA A 109 14.00 -16.78 18.19
C ALA A 109 13.85 -18.04 19.09
N LYS A 110 12.60 -18.42 19.42
CA LYS A 110 12.32 -19.68 20.14
C LYS A 110 12.78 -20.93 19.38
N ASN A 111 12.77 -20.87 18.05
CA ASN A 111 13.18 -21.96 17.17
C ASN A 111 14.69 -21.87 16.78
N ASN A 112 15.48 -21.08 17.49
CA ASN A 112 16.90 -20.82 17.22
C ASN A 112 17.17 -20.21 15.82
N LYS A 113 16.16 -19.60 15.19
CA LYS A 113 16.28 -18.89 13.93
C LYS A 113 16.41 -17.40 14.23
N LEU A 114 17.65 -16.97 14.49
CA LEU A 114 17.96 -15.57 14.80
C LEU A 114 18.03 -14.75 13.50
N TYR A 115 17.51 -13.55 13.54
CA TYR A 115 17.70 -12.59 12.47
C TYR A 115 18.93 -11.71 12.73
N THR A 116 19.54 -11.24 11.66
CA THR A 116 20.74 -10.41 11.69
C THR A 116 20.38 -8.91 11.72
N GLU A 117 21.39 -8.06 11.95
CA GLU A 117 21.23 -6.61 11.83
C GLU A 117 20.82 -6.21 10.40
N LYS A 118 21.32 -6.92 9.36
CA LYS A 118 20.90 -6.73 7.96
C LYS A 118 19.42 -7.07 7.75
N ASP A 119 18.92 -8.12 8.42
CA ASP A 119 17.50 -8.44 8.36
C ASP A 119 16.65 -7.36 9.03
N ALA A 120 17.11 -6.84 10.17
CA ALA A 120 16.48 -5.70 10.84
C ALA A 120 16.45 -4.46 9.94
N ALA A 121 17.55 -4.15 9.26
CA ALA A 121 17.63 -3.02 8.33
C ALA A 121 16.68 -3.18 7.14
N ARG A 122 16.62 -4.39 6.52
CA ARG A 122 15.68 -4.67 5.43
C ARG A 122 14.22 -4.53 5.84
N MET A 123 13.87 -5.00 7.04
CA MET A 123 12.52 -4.85 7.60
C MET A 123 12.23 -3.37 7.91
N MET A 124 13.17 -2.70 8.55
CA MET A 124 13.03 -1.28 8.91
C MET A 124 12.89 -0.40 7.67
N LYS A 125 13.64 -0.68 6.62
CA LYS A 125 13.54 0.05 5.34
C LYS A 125 12.13 0.00 4.78
N GLN A 126 11.47 -1.17 4.75
CA GLN A 126 10.10 -1.30 4.26
C GLN A 126 9.09 -0.49 5.10
N ILE A 127 9.30 -0.43 6.43
CA ILE A 127 8.49 0.41 7.32
C ILE A 127 8.69 1.89 6.98
N LEU A 128 9.96 2.30 6.83
CA LEU A 128 10.32 3.68 6.49
C LEU A 128 9.79 4.09 5.11
N GLU A 129 9.86 3.22 4.10
CA GLU A 129 9.29 3.47 2.77
C GLU A 129 7.78 3.71 2.85
N ALA A 130 7.04 2.88 3.61
CA ALA A 130 5.60 3.08 3.81
C ALA A 130 5.28 4.41 4.52
N VAL A 131 6.06 4.76 5.56
CA VAL A 131 5.86 6.02 6.31
C VAL A 131 6.27 7.23 5.48
N ASN A 132 7.35 7.13 4.68
CA ASN A 132 7.79 8.19 3.76
C ASN A 132 6.70 8.49 2.72
N TYR A 133 6.13 7.44 2.11
CA TYR A 133 4.98 7.56 1.21
C TYR A 133 3.80 8.29 1.86
N LEU A 134 3.46 7.94 3.12
CA LEU A 134 2.38 8.63 3.84
C LEU A 134 2.70 10.10 4.07
N HIS A 135 3.91 10.42 4.55
CA HIS A 135 4.36 11.79 4.79
C HIS A 135 4.38 12.61 3.50
N TYR A 136 4.90 12.05 2.40
CA TYR A 136 4.88 12.69 1.09
C TYR A 136 3.45 13.09 0.65
N HIS A 137 2.44 12.25 0.98
CA HIS A 137 1.04 12.52 0.70
C HIS A 137 0.33 13.32 1.81
N GLY A 138 1.08 13.92 2.73
CA GLY A 138 0.53 14.72 3.81
C GLY A 138 -0.27 13.94 4.84
N VAL A 139 0.08 12.67 5.08
CA VAL A 139 -0.59 11.79 6.06
C VAL A 139 0.35 11.45 7.20
N CYS A 140 -0.03 11.77 8.43
CA CYS A 140 0.64 11.32 9.64
C CYS A 140 -0.11 10.12 10.24
N HIS A 141 0.60 9.01 10.52
CA HIS A 141 -0.01 7.75 10.98
C HIS A 141 -0.43 7.80 12.44
N ARG A 142 0.42 8.29 13.35
CA ARG A 142 0.20 8.54 14.79
C ARG A 142 0.04 7.32 15.71
N ASP A 143 0.02 6.11 15.17
CA ASP A 143 -0.04 4.87 15.98
C ASP A 143 0.85 3.77 15.36
N LEU A 144 2.08 4.16 15.01
CA LEU A 144 3.07 3.19 14.54
C LEU A 144 3.51 2.32 15.72
N LYS A 145 3.26 1.02 15.60
CA LYS A 145 3.61 -0.01 16.57
C LYS A 145 3.68 -1.38 15.90
N PRO A 146 4.34 -2.35 16.52
CA PRO A 146 4.54 -3.69 15.95
C PRO A 146 3.27 -4.42 15.55
N GLU A 147 2.19 -4.22 16.31
CA GLU A 147 0.88 -4.83 16.07
C GLU A 147 0.25 -4.33 14.77
N ASN A 148 0.65 -3.15 14.31
CA ASN A 148 0.19 -2.53 13.06
C ASN A 148 1.09 -2.86 11.86
N ILE A 149 2.04 -3.81 12.01
CA ILE A 149 2.95 -4.25 10.96
C ILE A 149 2.80 -5.75 10.78
N LEU A 150 2.23 -6.15 9.63
CA LEU A 150 2.00 -7.55 9.28
C LEU A 150 2.96 -8.01 8.19
N LEU A 151 3.13 -9.32 8.10
CA LEU A 151 3.85 -10.02 7.04
C LEU A 151 2.85 -10.57 6.02
N SER A 152 3.06 -10.29 4.73
CA SER A 152 2.15 -10.72 3.66
C SER A 152 2.05 -12.24 3.54
N SER A 153 3.15 -12.97 3.81
CA SER A 153 3.21 -14.43 3.74
C SER A 153 4.07 -15.04 4.84
N MET A 154 4.10 -16.39 4.88
CA MET A 154 4.96 -17.14 5.80
C MET A 154 6.42 -17.23 5.32
N ASP A 155 6.75 -16.75 4.14
CA ASP A 155 8.09 -16.83 3.56
C ASP A 155 9.11 -15.95 4.30
N GLU A 156 10.39 -16.27 4.14
CA GLU A 156 11.48 -15.52 4.79
C GLU A 156 11.63 -14.10 4.27
N CYS A 157 11.40 -13.92 2.96
CA CYS A 157 11.47 -12.64 2.28
C CYS A 157 10.10 -11.95 2.15
N SER A 158 9.17 -12.26 3.06
CA SER A 158 7.82 -11.69 3.06
C SER A 158 7.85 -10.17 3.12
N GLN A 159 6.99 -9.52 2.31
CA GLN A 159 6.80 -8.08 2.37
C GLN A 159 6.08 -7.68 3.67
N LEU A 160 6.50 -6.56 4.25
CA LEU A 160 5.80 -5.94 5.37
C LEU A 160 4.63 -5.10 4.86
N LYS A 161 3.54 -5.11 5.63
CA LYS A 161 2.33 -4.34 5.36
C LYS A 161 1.97 -3.51 6.58
N LEU A 162 1.98 -2.20 6.43
CA LEU A 162 1.45 -1.27 7.42
C LEU A 162 -0.06 -1.29 7.37
N ILE A 163 -0.70 -1.47 8.53
CA ILE A 163 -2.15 -1.55 8.69
C ILE A 163 -2.64 -0.49 9.69
N ASP A 164 -3.94 -0.30 9.75
CA ASP A 164 -4.66 0.50 10.77
C ASP A 164 -4.41 2.00 10.75
N PHE A 165 -5.20 2.70 9.95
CA PHE A 165 -5.21 4.16 9.83
C PHE A 165 -6.23 4.85 10.76
N GLY A 166 -6.73 4.13 11.77
CA GLY A 166 -7.81 4.61 12.67
C GLY A 166 -7.47 5.86 13.47
N LEU A 167 -6.18 6.14 13.69
CA LEU A 167 -5.69 7.35 14.33
C LEU A 167 -5.00 8.32 13.36
N SER A 168 -4.88 8.00 12.08
CA SER A 168 -4.17 8.82 11.10
C SER A 168 -4.83 10.17 10.87
N LYS A 169 -4.04 11.15 10.45
CA LYS A 169 -4.50 12.51 10.16
C LYS A 169 -3.94 13.00 8.83
N VAL A 170 -4.82 13.53 7.99
CA VAL A 170 -4.41 14.26 6.79
C VAL A 170 -4.02 15.67 7.20
N LEU A 171 -2.81 16.07 6.83
CA LEU A 171 -2.22 17.39 7.04
C LEU A 171 -2.54 18.27 5.82
N LYS A 172 -2.75 19.56 6.04
CA LYS A 172 -2.94 20.53 4.94
C LYS A 172 -1.60 21.02 4.41
N THR A 173 -0.63 21.12 5.29
CA THR A 173 0.77 21.47 5.02
C THR A 173 1.68 20.62 5.89
N MET A 174 2.96 20.48 5.53
CA MET A 174 3.95 19.74 6.34
C MET A 174 4.24 20.42 7.68
N ASP A 175 3.91 21.71 7.83
CA ASP A 175 4.08 22.47 9.08
C ASP A 175 2.82 22.43 9.96
N ASP A 176 1.80 21.65 9.60
CA ASP A 176 0.57 21.58 10.38
C ASP A 176 0.83 20.99 11.76
N ILE A 177 0.44 21.73 12.80
CA ILE A 177 0.53 21.30 14.20
C ILE A 177 -0.72 20.50 14.56
N MET A 178 -0.51 19.36 15.17
CA MET A 178 -1.54 18.48 15.72
C MET A 178 -1.62 18.66 17.24
N ASN A 179 -2.83 18.52 17.78
CA ASN A 179 -3.08 18.66 19.21
C ASN A 179 -3.73 17.42 19.81
N GLY A 180 -3.45 17.17 21.09
CA GLY A 180 -3.99 16.07 21.88
C GLY A 180 -3.16 14.78 21.77
N ALA A 181 -2.95 14.11 22.90
CA ALA A 181 -2.21 12.85 22.97
C ALA A 181 -3.05 11.71 22.39
N VAL A 182 -2.54 11.06 21.35
CA VAL A 182 -3.15 9.87 20.72
C VAL A 182 -2.06 8.85 20.40
N GLY A 183 -2.42 7.56 20.39
CA GLY A 183 -1.52 6.45 20.10
C GLY A 183 -1.18 5.62 21.34
N THR A 184 -0.26 4.68 21.19
CA THR A 184 0.18 3.73 22.22
C THR A 184 1.40 4.30 22.97
N LEU A 185 1.29 4.52 24.30
CA LEU A 185 2.24 5.27 25.11
C LEU A 185 3.73 4.88 24.92
N TYR A 186 4.03 3.59 24.80
CA TYR A 186 5.42 3.12 24.62
C TYR A 186 6.09 3.62 23.35
N TYR A 187 5.31 3.99 22.34
CA TYR A 187 5.78 4.46 21.00
C TYR A 187 5.58 5.95 20.81
N MET A 188 4.94 6.65 21.78
CA MET A 188 4.66 8.07 21.68
C MET A 188 5.94 8.90 21.82
N ALA A 189 6.06 9.93 21.00
CA ALA A 189 7.09 10.95 21.10
C ALA A 189 6.82 11.91 22.27
N PRO A 190 7.86 12.57 22.84
CA PRO A 190 7.70 13.56 23.90
C PRO A 190 6.68 14.65 23.56
N GLU A 191 6.74 15.20 22.36
CA GLU A 191 5.84 16.25 21.89
C GLU A 191 4.39 15.80 21.78
N VAL A 192 4.11 14.50 21.51
CA VAL A 192 2.76 13.93 21.54
C VAL A 192 2.21 13.89 22.97
N ILE A 193 3.05 13.52 23.95
CA ILE A 193 2.69 13.53 25.38
C ILE A 193 2.39 14.95 25.84
N LEU A 194 3.15 15.94 25.34
CA LEU A 194 2.97 17.37 25.64
C LEU A 194 1.78 17.99 24.89
N GLY A 195 1.25 17.31 23.85
CA GLY A 195 0.00 17.67 23.21
C GLY A 195 0.10 18.60 22.01
N SER A 196 1.31 18.90 21.49
CA SER A 196 1.53 19.75 20.30
C SER A 196 2.66 19.15 19.46
N TYR A 197 2.38 18.65 18.25
CA TYR A 197 3.31 17.85 17.47
C TYR A 197 3.01 17.89 15.96
N ASN A 198 3.97 17.45 15.15
CA ASN A 198 3.87 17.28 13.70
C ASN A 198 4.12 15.81 13.30
N GLU A 199 4.31 15.53 11.99
CA GLU A 199 4.53 14.20 11.44
C GLU A 199 5.82 13.52 11.95
N LYS A 200 6.78 14.27 12.48
CA LYS A 200 8.01 13.71 13.06
C LYS A 200 7.77 12.82 14.29
N CYS A 201 6.55 12.83 14.84
CA CYS A 201 6.18 11.86 15.86
C CYS A 201 6.20 10.41 15.32
N ASP A 202 5.92 10.19 14.05
CA ASP A 202 6.06 8.88 13.41
C ASP A 202 7.52 8.43 13.31
N VAL A 203 8.44 9.38 13.09
CA VAL A 203 9.89 9.12 13.08
C VAL A 203 10.35 8.59 14.45
N TRP A 204 9.89 9.19 15.53
CA TRP A 204 10.16 8.70 16.88
C TRP A 204 9.66 7.26 17.06
N SER A 205 8.44 6.98 16.66
CA SER A 205 7.85 5.63 16.75
C SER A 205 8.66 4.61 15.96
N CYS A 206 9.15 4.97 14.76
CA CYS A 206 10.09 4.16 13.98
C CYS A 206 11.39 3.89 14.75
N GLY A 207 11.94 4.88 15.44
CA GLY A 207 13.11 4.72 16.30
C GLY A 207 12.88 3.75 17.47
N VAL A 208 11.70 3.79 18.08
CA VAL A 208 11.32 2.82 19.14
C VAL A 208 11.24 1.42 18.58
N ILE A 209 10.61 1.24 17.41
CA ILE A 209 10.53 -0.05 16.71
C ILE A 209 11.94 -0.58 16.38
N LEU A 210 12.81 0.26 15.83
CA LEU A 210 14.21 -0.08 15.53
C LEU A 210 14.96 -0.52 16.77
N TYR A 211 14.86 0.24 17.87
CA TYR A 211 15.51 -0.11 19.14
C TYR A 211 15.05 -1.49 19.64
N ILE A 212 13.73 -1.78 19.60
CA ILE A 212 13.18 -3.08 20.01
C ILE A 212 13.68 -4.20 19.07
N MET A 213 13.72 -3.96 17.78
CA MET A 213 14.24 -4.94 16.80
C MET A 213 15.69 -5.33 17.11
N LEU A 214 16.53 -4.39 17.51
CA LEU A 214 17.95 -4.61 17.77
C LEU A 214 18.24 -5.17 19.16
N SER A 215 17.39 -4.89 20.16
CA SER A 215 17.66 -5.23 21.57
C SER A 215 16.70 -6.26 22.16
N GLY A 216 15.52 -6.45 21.55
CA GLY A 216 14.41 -7.23 22.14
C GLY A 216 13.69 -6.52 23.30
N ASN A 217 14.05 -5.26 23.64
CA ASN A 217 13.51 -4.51 24.78
C ASN A 217 13.11 -3.10 24.36
N PRO A 218 12.08 -2.49 24.98
CA PRO A 218 11.75 -1.09 24.70
C PRO A 218 12.83 -0.14 25.22
N PRO A 219 13.11 0.99 24.54
CA PRO A 219 14.10 1.99 24.99
C PRO A 219 13.69 2.68 26.28
N PHE A 220 12.40 2.86 26.48
CA PHE A 220 11.82 3.49 27.66
C PHE A 220 10.92 2.50 28.36
N TYR A 221 11.20 2.26 29.64
CA TYR A 221 10.41 1.35 30.47
C TYR A 221 10.26 1.89 31.89
N ALA A 222 9.05 1.81 32.44
CA ALA A 222 8.77 2.11 33.82
C ALA A 222 7.55 1.28 34.30
N LYS A 223 7.44 1.11 35.67
CA LYS A 223 6.34 0.35 36.26
C LYS A 223 4.99 1.09 36.23
N ASN A 224 4.98 2.40 36.10
CA ASN A 224 3.79 3.22 35.96
C ASN A 224 3.89 4.19 34.81
N GLU A 225 2.74 4.67 34.32
CA GLU A 225 2.64 5.53 33.14
C GLU A 225 3.32 6.89 33.36
N ASP A 226 3.19 7.51 34.53
CA ASP A 226 3.76 8.85 34.77
C ASP A 226 5.29 8.81 34.72
N LYS A 227 5.90 7.77 35.32
CA LYS A 227 7.36 7.58 35.22
C LYS A 227 7.80 7.22 33.80
N LEU A 228 6.96 6.51 33.06
CA LEU A 228 7.23 6.20 31.64
C LEU A 228 7.22 7.51 30.82
N LYS A 229 6.18 8.33 30.96
CA LYS A 229 6.07 9.64 30.32
C LYS A 229 7.28 10.53 30.66
N GLN A 230 7.67 10.56 31.96
CA GLN A 230 8.85 11.31 32.40
C GLN A 230 10.12 10.82 31.66
N LYS A 231 10.38 9.50 31.61
CA LYS A 231 11.55 8.96 30.91
C LYS A 231 11.57 9.25 29.43
N ILE A 232 10.39 9.20 28.78
CA ILE A 232 10.24 9.55 27.36
C ILE A 232 10.57 11.03 27.17
N CYS A 233 9.97 11.93 27.95
CA CYS A 233 10.22 13.38 27.84
C CYS A 233 11.67 13.78 28.19
N GLU A 234 12.31 13.05 29.10
CA GLU A 234 13.74 13.23 29.45
C GLU A 234 14.68 12.50 28.49
N MET A 235 14.13 11.73 27.50
CA MET A 235 14.89 10.92 26.54
C MET A 235 15.92 9.99 27.22
N LYS A 236 15.59 9.46 28.39
CA LYS A 236 16.47 8.61 29.20
C LYS A 236 16.44 7.17 28.75
N TYR A 237 17.29 6.82 27.81
CA TYR A 237 17.56 5.46 27.35
C TYR A 237 19.07 5.16 27.39
N ASN A 238 19.46 3.90 27.20
CA ASN A 238 20.88 3.49 27.13
C ASN A 238 21.04 2.33 26.15
N PHE A 239 22.28 1.89 25.92
CA PHE A 239 22.63 0.74 25.11
C PHE A 239 23.29 -0.37 25.95
N ASP A 240 22.93 -0.49 27.24
CA ASP A 240 23.54 -1.43 28.18
C ASP A 240 23.03 -2.86 28.04
N ALA A 241 21.90 -3.06 27.31
CA ALA A 241 21.38 -4.40 27.05
C ALA A 241 22.42 -5.25 26.32
N PRO A 242 22.64 -6.54 26.74
CA PRO A 242 23.68 -7.40 26.15
C PRO A 242 23.60 -7.54 24.62
N ALA A 243 22.39 -7.42 24.05
CA ALA A 243 22.20 -7.45 22.59
C ALA A 243 22.98 -6.35 21.87
N PHE A 244 23.09 -5.15 22.46
CA PHE A 244 23.80 -4.03 21.85
C PHE A 244 25.33 -4.22 21.76
N SER A 245 25.90 -5.22 22.43
CA SER A 245 27.33 -5.52 22.29
C SER A 245 27.69 -5.98 20.86
N LYS A 246 26.73 -6.50 20.10
CA LYS A 246 26.89 -7.00 18.73
C LYS A 246 26.31 -6.05 17.67
N VAL A 247 25.62 -4.98 18.08
CA VAL A 247 25.01 -4.01 17.20
C VAL A 247 26.05 -2.97 16.77
N SER A 248 26.06 -2.61 15.48
CA SER A 248 27.00 -1.66 14.91
C SER A 248 26.88 -0.26 15.53
N GLN A 249 27.97 0.53 15.40
CA GLN A 249 27.94 1.91 15.89
C GLN A 249 26.98 2.76 15.06
N ASP A 250 26.86 2.50 13.75
CA ASP A 250 25.98 3.23 12.84
C ASP A 250 24.50 3.08 13.23
N ALA A 251 24.07 1.87 13.64
CA ALA A 251 22.73 1.64 14.17
C ALA A 251 22.46 2.43 15.47
N LYS A 252 23.44 2.46 16.37
CA LYS A 252 23.35 3.24 17.63
C LYS A 252 23.31 4.74 17.37
N ASP A 253 24.07 5.22 16.40
CA ASP A 253 24.12 6.64 16.03
C ASP A 253 22.82 7.06 15.34
N LEU A 254 22.23 6.20 14.50
CA LEU A 254 20.91 6.45 13.94
C LEU A 254 19.83 6.57 15.04
N ILE A 255 19.84 5.68 16.02
CA ILE A 255 18.91 5.77 17.18
C ILE A 255 19.11 7.09 17.94
N ARG A 256 20.36 7.53 18.14
CA ARG A 256 20.66 8.81 18.79
C ARG A 256 20.14 10.00 18.01
N GLN A 257 20.22 9.95 16.68
CA GLN A 257 19.67 11.00 15.81
C GLN A 257 18.14 11.07 15.87
N ILE A 258 17.46 9.95 16.10
CA ILE A 258 16.00 9.89 16.17
C ILE A 258 15.49 10.35 17.55
N PHE A 259 16.15 9.95 18.64
CA PHE A 259 15.70 10.27 20.00
C PHE A 259 16.21 11.64 20.46
N VAL A 260 15.82 12.67 19.74
CA VAL A 260 16.07 14.08 20.02
C VAL A 260 14.74 14.85 19.98
N ASP A 261 14.77 16.13 20.32
CA ASP A 261 13.60 17.00 20.18
C ASP A 261 13.08 17.03 18.73
N SER A 262 11.80 17.36 18.57
CA SER A 262 11.13 17.29 17.26
C SER A 262 11.74 18.19 16.19
N GLU A 263 12.33 19.34 16.58
CA GLU A 263 12.93 20.26 15.62
C GLU A 263 14.23 19.68 15.04
N SER A 264 15.07 19.12 15.90
CA SER A 264 16.36 18.52 15.52
C SER A 264 16.24 17.12 14.91
N ARG A 265 15.08 16.47 15.06
CA ARG A 265 14.84 15.10 14.56
C ARG A 265 14.84 15.07 13.03
N PRO A 266 15.57 14.11 12.39
CA PRO A 266 15.56 13.97 10.94
C PRO A 266 14.17 13.62 10.40
N THR A 267 13.97 13.80 9.11
CA THR A 267 12.80 13.30 8.38
C THR A 267 12.95 11.81 8.09
N ILE A 268 11.85 11.14 7.69
CA ILE A 268 11.92 9.73 7.23
C ILE A 268 12.86 9.61 6.02
N SER A 269 12.82 10.57 5.10
CA SER A 269 13.71 10.60 3.92
C SER A 269 15.18 10.68 4.34
N ASP A 270 15.54 11.48 5.36
CA ASP A 270 16.92 11.55 5.88
C ASP A 270 17.35 10.20 6.46
N ILE A 271 16.47 9.50 7.17
CA ILE A 271 16.75 8.17 7.74
C ILE A 271 16.94 7.13 6.65
N LEU A 272 16.10 7.11 5.62
CA LEU A 272 16.26 6.22 4.46
C LEU A 272 17.62 6.45 3.76
N ASN A 273 18.10 7.69 3.76
CA ASN A 273 19.39 8.08 3.21
C ASN A 273 20.58 7.86 4.16
N SER A 274 20.34 7.41 5.40
CA SER A 274 21.42 7.14 6.36
C SER A 274 22.34 6.03 5.90
N THR A 275 23.62 6.08 6.32
CA THR A 275 24.62 5.05 6.05
C THR A 275 24.15 3.68 6.50
N TRP A 276 23.54 3.61 7.70
CA TRP A 276 23.06 2.34 8.24
C TRP A 276 22.03 1.65 7.33
N VAL A 277 21.01 2.40 6.87
CA VAL A 277 19.98 1.84 5.97
C VAL A 277 20.60 1.46 4.61
N LYS A 278 21.39 2.36 4.01
CA LYS A 278 21.98 2.13 2.67
C LYS A 278 22.94 0.96 2.62
N GLU A 279 23.77 0.78 3.65
CA GLU A 279 24.78 -0.30 3.66
C GLU A 279 24.20 -1.65 4.05
N ASN A 280 23.22 -1.68 4.98
CA ASN A 280 22.65 -2.93 5.47
C ASN A 280 21.39 -3.37 4.73
N ALA A 281 20.68 -2.45 4.06
CA ALA A 281 19.51 -2.73 3.24
C ALA A 281 19.63 -2.05 1.88
N PRO A 282 20.66 -2.37 1.06
CA PRO A 282 20.79 -1.79 -0.28
C PRO A 282 19.54 -2.10 -1.10
N ASN A 283 19.18 -1.20 -1.99
CA ASN A 283 18.20 -1.51 -3.03
C ASN A 283 18.75 -2.68 -3.84
N ALA A 284 17.92 -3.68 -4.08
CA ALA A 284 18.18 -4.98 -4.70
C ALA A 284 19.58 -5.23 -5.27
N SER A 285 20.04 -6.49 -5.24
CA SER A 285 21.32 -6.92 -5.74
C SER A 285 21.68 -6.25 -7.08
N SER A 286 22.95 -6.03 -7.33
CA SER A 286 23.52 -5.58 -8.62
C SER A 286 23.22 -6.52 -9.81
N GLU A 287 22.35 -7.49 -9.64
CA GLU A 287 21.79 -8.30 -10.71
C GLU A 287 20.89 -7.41 -11.56
N THR A 288 21.27 -7.28 -12.82
CA THR A 288 20.56 -6.52 -13.83
C THR A 288 19.12 -6.97 -13.92
N LEU A 289 18.20 -6.10 -13.51
CA LEU A 289 16.77 -6.34 -13.66
C LEU A 289 16.45 -6.40 -15.16
N ASN A 290 15.78 -7.47 -15.54
CA ASN A 290 15.37 -7.68 -16.92
C ASN A 290 13.97 -7.10 -17.10
N ILE A 291 13.85 -5.77 -17.31
CA ILE A 291 12.57 -5.13 -17.62
C ILE A 291 12.22 -5.41 -19.08
N ASP A 292 11.12 -6.09 -19.31
CA ASP A 292 10.59 -6.31 -20.66
C ASP A 292 9.82 -5.07 -21.16
N TRP A 293 10.56 -4.15 -21.76
CA TRP A 293 10.00 -2.93 -22.36
C TRP A 293 9.05 -3.19 -23.51
N GLY A 294 9.13 -4.37 -24.13
CA GLY A 294 8.16 -4.80 -25.11
C GLY A 294 6.74 -4.84 -24.55
N ARG A 295 6.59 -5.17 -23.27
CA ARG A 295 5.29 -5.15 -22.57
C ARG A 295 4.75 -3.74 -22.43
N ILE A 296 5.57 -2.77 -22.01
CA ILE A 296 5.16 -1.36 -21.91
C ILE A 296 4.74 -0.82 -23.27
N MET A 297 5.50 -1.15 -24.34
CA MET A 297 5.14 -0.75 -25.70
C MET A 297 3.85 -1.40 -26.20
N LYS A 298 3.54 -2.62 -25.80
CA LYS A 298 2.25 -3.26 -26.09
C LYS A 298 1.13 -2.58 -25.30
N TYR A 299 1.36 -2.33 -24.00
CA TYR A 299 0.40 -1.64 -23.13
C TYR A 299 0.02 -0.25 -23.66
N SER A 300 0.97 0.53 -24.19
CA SER A 300 0.73 1.86 -24.74
C SER A 300 -0.27 1.87 -25.89
N LYS A 301 -0.35 0.77 -26.67
CA LYS A 301 -1.25 0.64 -27.83
C LYS A 301 -2.68 0.24 -27.46
N LEU A 302 -2.92 -0.14 -26.22
CA LEU A 302 -4.22 -0.61 -25.76
C LEU A 302 -5.22 0.55 -25.64
N ASN A 303 -6.50 0.23 -25.91
CA ASN A 303 -7.58 1.18 -25.65
C ASN A 303 -7.86 1.35 -24.14
N LEU A 304 -8.68 2.34 -23.84
CA LEU A 304 -8.96 2.73 -22.46
C LEU A 304 -9.60 1.62 -21.62
N VAL A 305 -10.51 0.81 -22.22
CA VAL A 305 -11.14 -0.31 -21.51
C VAL A 305 -10.14 -1.41 -21.20
N GLN A 306 -9.27 -1.72 -22.15
CA GLN A 306 -8.22 -2.72 -21.94
C GLN A 306 -7.25 -2.30 -20.84
N LYS A 307 -6.79 -1.04 -20.87
CA LYS A 307 -5.97 -0.45 -19.81
C LYS A 307 -6.68 -0.54 -18.45
N SER A 308 -8.00 -0.27 -18.40
CA SER A 308 -8.80 -0.39 -17.17
C SER A 308 -8.84 -1.82 -16.63
N VAL A 309 -9.10 -2.81 -17.48
CA VAL A 309 -9.12 -4.23 -17.08
C VAL A 309 -7.76 -4.68 -16.58
N ILE A 310 -6.68 -4.26 -17.24
CA ILE A 310 -5.30 -4.59 -16.83
C ILE A 310 -4.98 -3.94 -15.48
N ASN A 311 -5.34 -2.67 -15.28
CA ASN A 311 -5.17 -1.99 -13.99
C ASN A 311 -6.00 -2.64 -12.88
N PHE A 312 -7.24 -3.03 -13.18
CA PHE A 312 -8.06 -3.79 -12.24
C PHE A 312 -7.34 -5.09 -11.83
N ARG A 313 -6.78 -5.86 -12.78
CA ARG A 313 -6.02 -7.07 -12.47
C ARG A 313 -4.73 -6.78 -11.69
N ALA A 314 -3.94 -5.78 -12.09
CA ALA A 314 -2.73 -5.38 -11.39
C ALA A 314 -3.02 -4.96 -9.94
N PHE A 315 -4.10 -4.21 -9.73
CA PHE A 315 -4.56 -3.85 -8.41
C PHE A 315 -4.92 -5.08 -7.55
N HIS A 316 -5.53 -6.12 -8.16
CA HIS A 316 -5.93 -7.34 -7.46
C HIS A 316 -4.85 -8.44 -7.42
N MET A 317 -3.64 -8.18 -7.95
CA MET A 317 -2.53 -9.12 -7.78
C MET A 317 -2.17 -9.27 -6.30
N THR A 318 -1.92 -10.52 -5.91
CA THR A 318 -1.33 -10.81 -4.60
C THR A 318 0.10 -10.28 -4.53
N THR A 319 0.60 -10.02 -3.33
CA THR A 319 1.99 -9.59 -3.15
C THR A 319 2.99 -10.58 -3.75
N SER A 320 2.72 -11.89 -3.65
CA SER A 320 3.58 -12.92 -4.24
C SER A 320 3.63 -12.85 -5.77
N GLU A 321 2.47 -12.64 -6.43
CA GLU A 321 2.42 -12.47 -7.89
C GLU A 321 3.12 -11.18 -8.36
N ALA A 322 3.10 -10.15 -7.52
CA ALA A 322 3.64 -8.84 -7.83
C ALA A 322 5.10 -8.64 -7.37
N GLN A 323 5.75 -9.65 -6.75
CA GLN A 323 7.04 -9.49 -6.10
C GLN A 323 8.13 -8.93 -7.04
N GLU A 324 8.23 -9.46 -8.25
CA GLU A 324 9.18 -8.98 -9.26
C GLU A 324 8.96 -7.49 -9.58
N PHE A 325 7.71 -7.07 -9.72
CA PHE A 325 7.36 -5.67 -10.00
C PHE A 325 7.63 -4.75 -8.80
N ILE A 326 7.43 -5.25 -7.57
CA ILE A 326 7.78 -4.54 -6.34
C ILE A 326 9.27 -4.24 -6.30
N ASP A 327 10.10 -5.23 -6.60
CA ASP A 327 11.55 -5.10 -6.55
C ASP A 327 12.04 -4.11 -7.62
N ILE A 328 11.48 -4.16 -8.82
CA ILE A 328 11.78 -3.22 -9.90
C ILE A 328 11.33 -1.80 -9.54
N PHE A 329 10.09 -1.64 -9.05
CA PHE A 329 9.55 -0.35 -8.63
C PHE A 329 10.45 0.33 -7.60
N LYS A 330 10.79 -0.39 -6.53
CA LYS A 330 11.66 0.11 -5.46
C LYS A 330 13.09 0.43 -5.89
N LEU A 331 13.57 -0.18 -6.97
CA LEU A 331 14.87 0.16 -7.53
C LEU A 331 14.82 1.49 -8.28
N ILE A 332 13.72 1.76 -9.00
CA ILE A 332 13.54 2.97 -9.81
C ILE A 332 13.13 4.16 -8.92
N ASP A 333 12.35 3.92 -7.88
CA ASP A 333 11.94 4.91 -6.87
C ASP A 333 13.16 5.27 -5.98
N GLU A 334 13.99 6.20 -6.49
CA GLU A 334 15.26 6.57 -5.85
C GLU A 334 15.04 7.30 -4.51
N ASN A 335 13.98 8.11 -4.42
CA ASN A 335 13.67 8.91 -3.24
C ASN A 335 12.72 8.21 -2.26
N SER A 336 12.22 7.02 -2.63
CA SER A 336 11.30 6.19 -1.84
C SER A 336 10.03 6.94 -1.41
N ASP A 337 9.49 7.82 -2.28
CA ASP A 337 8.21 8.50 -2.05
C ASP A 337 7.00 7.70 -2.52
N GLY A 338 7.24 6.56 -3.20
CA GLY A 338 6.23 5.59 -3.63
C GLY A 338 5.50 5.98 -4.92
N VAL A 339 6.04 6.93 -5.67
CA VAL A 339 5.61 7.28 -7.02
C VAL A 339 6.85 7.44 -7.92
N LEU A 340 6.71 7.29 -9.22
CA LEU A 340 7.82 7.44 -10.16
C LEU A 340 7.64 8.69 -11.01
N THR A 341 8.67 9.52 -11.00
CA THR A 341 8.83 10.64 -11.93
C THR A 341 9.44 10.16 -13.24
N ILE A 342 9.31 10.97 -14.30
CA ILE A 342 9.96 10.67 -15.58
C ILE A 342 11.48 10.60 -15.46
N ASP A 343 12.08 11.39 -14.56
CA ASP A 343 13.54 11.40 -14.35
C ASP A 343 14.01 10.14 -13.64
N GLU A 344 13.28 9.62 -12.66
CA GLU A 344 13.55 8.34 -12.01
C GLU A 344 13.45 7.18 -13.00
N ILE A 345 12.43 7.17 -13.86
CA ILE A 345 12.33 6.18 -14.94
C ILE A 345 13.50 6.30 -15.91
N LYS A 346 13.92 7.51 -16.32
CA LYS A 346 15.10 7.73 -17.14
C LYS A 346 16.37 7.20 -16.50
N ASN A 347 16.54 7.41 -15.20
CA ASN A 347 17.71 6.92 -14.46
C ASN A 347 17.66 5.40 -14.28
N GLY A 348 16.52 4.85 -13.88
CA GLY A 348 16.31 3.41 -13.76
C GLY A 348 16.60 2.66 -15.07
N ILE A 349 16.21 3.24 -16.20
CA ILE A 349 16.56 2.73 -17.54
C ILE A 349 18.06 2.59 -17.75
N LYS A 350 18.88 3.54 -17.31
CA LYS A 350 20.35 3.49 -17.47
C LYS A 350 21.00 2.35 -16.68
N HIS A 351 20.39 1.93 -15.58
CA HIS A 351 20.86 0.83 -14.74
C HIS A 351 20.40 -0.55 -15.22
N CYS A 352 19.44 -0.59 -16.15
CA CYS A 352 19.00 -1.84 -16.76
C CYS A 352 19.84 -2.16 -18.01
N LYS A 353 20.21 -3.44 -18.25
CA LYS A 353 20.86 -3.83 -19.52
C LYS A 353 19.83 -3.78 -20.64
N PHE A 354 19.86 -2.71 -21.41
CA PHE A 354 18.98 -2.54 -22.56
C PHE A 354 19.64 -2.99 -23.87
N ASN A 355 18.89 -3.76 -24.63
CA ASN A 355 19.17 -3.98 -26.04
C ASN A 355 18.49 -2.94 -26.97
N PHE A 356 17.84 -1.90 -26.39
CA PHE A 356 17.06 -0.92 -27.16
C PHE A 356 17.45 0.51 -26.75
N LYS A 357 17.79 1.35 -27.73
CA LYS A 357 17.92 2.80 -27.54
C LYS A 357 16.52 3.42 -27.63
N ILE A 358 15.90 3.74 -26.50
CA ILE A 358 14.68 4.53 -26.45
C ILE A 358 15.11 5.99 -26.58
N ASN A 359 14.58 6.71 -27.58
CA ASN A 359 14.77 8.16 -27.67
C ASN A 359 13.87 8.86 -26.64
N GLU A 360 14.20 10.10 -26.32
CA GLU A 360 13.52 10.86 -25.28
C GLU A 360 12.03 11.07 -25.57
N ASP A 361 11.65 11.33 -26.82
CA ASP A 361 10.24 11.51 -27.22
C ASP A 361 9.41 10.25 -27.02
N ASN A 362 9.98 9.08 -27.34
CA ASN A 362 9.31 7.80 -27.11
C ASN A 362 9.16 7.51 -25.61
N LEU A 363 10.14 7.89 -24.79
CA LEU A 363 10.06 7.70 -23.34
C LEU A 363 8.95 8.59 -22.73
N ILE A 364 8.88 9.85 -23.13
CA ILE A 364 7.81 10.77 -22.70
C ILE A 364 6.45 10.23 -23.11
N LYS A 365 6.34 9.71 -24.32
CA LYS A 365 5.08 9.10 -24.78
C LYS A 365 4.72 7.89 -23.94
N LEU A 366 5.65 6.97 -23.68
CA LEU A 366 5.43 5.79 -22.84
C LEU A 366 5.02 6.18 -21.42
N PHE A 367 5.69 7.16 -20.83
CA PHE A 367 5.33 7.70 -19.53
C PHE A 367 3.88 8.19 -19.51
N ASN A 368 3.48 9.03 -20.48
CA ASN A 368 2.12 9.55 -20.60
C ASN A 368 1.07 8.44 -20.85
N ASP A 369 1.47 7.34 -21.49
CA ASP A 369 0.60 6.17 -21.72
C ASP A 369 0.43 5.31 -20.47
N MET A 370 1.42 5.32 -19.56
CA MET A 370 1.38 4.66 -18.26
C MET A 370 0.62 5.49 -17.22
N ASP A 371 0.82 6.81 -17.20
CA ASP A 371 0.12 7.79 -16.35
C ASP A 371 -1.35 7.89 -16.77
N ILE A 372 -2.17 7.00 -16.25
CA ILE A 372 -3.58 6.87 -16.63
C ILE A 372 -4.43 7.96 -15.99
N ASP A 373 -4.10 8.36 -14.77
CA ASP A 373 -4.84 9.41 -14.06
C ASP A 373 -4.30 10.82 -14.36
N LYS A 374 -3.27 10.91 -15.24
CA LYS A 374 -2.63 12.13 -15.76
C LYS A 374 -2.27 13.12 -14.66
N ASN A 375 -1.77 12.60 -13.56
CA ASN A 375 -1.28 13.40 -12.44
C ASN A 375 0.21 13.80 -12.60
N GLY A 376 0.88 13.31 -13.65
CA GLY A 376 2.29 13.56 -13.95
C GLY A 376 3.26 12.65 -13.19
N LEU A 377 2.75 11.61 -12.53
CA LEU A 377 3.51 10.63 -11.76
C LEU A 377 3.01 9.22 -12.12
N ILE A 378 3.85 8.21 -11.98
CA ILE A 378 3.43 6.81 -12.12
C ILE A 378 3.33 6.20 -10.72
N ASN A 379 2.12 5.83 -10.34
CA ASN A 379 1.88 5.11 -9.09
C ASN A 379 2.21 3.61 -9.24
N TYR A 380 2.25 2.89 -8.11
CA TYR A 380 2.62 1.48 -8.10
C TYR A 380 1.70 0.61 -8.98
N THR A 381 0.39 0.79 -8.92
CA THR A 381 -0.56 0.01 -9.73
C THR A 381 -0.41 0.28 -11.22
N GLU A 382 -0.19 1.52 -11.64
CA GLU A 382 0.07 1.89 -13.04
C GLU A 382 1.36 1.27 -13.56
N PHE A 383 2.42 1.28 -12.75
CA PHE A 383 3.69 0.65 -13.08
C PHE A 383 3.55 -0.86 -13.30
N VAL A 384 2.90 -1.56 -12.36
CA VAL A 384 2.63 -3.01 -12.48
C VAL A 384 1.81 -3.31 -13.72
N SER A 385 0.79 -2.50 -14.00
CA SER A 385 -0.08 -2.66 -15.16
C SER A 385 0.66 -2.62 -16.49
N ALA A 386 1.62 -1.69 -16.60
CA ALA A 386 2.39 -1.52 -17.82
C ALA A 386 3.42 -2.65 -18.06
N LEU A 387 3.92 -3.28 -17.00
CA LEU A 387 4.93 -4.35 -17.07
C LEU A 387 4.34 -5.76 -17.06
N MET A 388 3.11 -5.93 -16.61
CA MET A 388 2.45 -7.22 -16.51
C MET A 388 2.29 -7.85 -17.90
N ASP A 389 2.57 -9.16 -18.01
CA ASP A 389 2.19 -9.96 -19.19
C ASP A 389 0.68 -10.22 -19.13
N TYR A 390 -0.11 -9.25 -19.59
CA TYR A 390 -1.57 -9.30 -19.51
C TYR A 390 -2.18 -10.43 -20.31
N GLU A 391 -1.54 -10.86 -21.42
CA GLU A 391 -2.01 -11.97 -22.24
C GLU A 391 -2.04 -13.29 -21.44
N LYS A 392 -1.06 -13.48 -20.52
CA LYS A 392 -0.98 -14.65 -19.64
C LYS A 392 -1.69 -14.46 -18.31
N SER A 393 -1.71 -13.22 -17.79
CA SER A 393 -2.16 -12.91 -16.42
C SER A 393 -3.67 -12.71 -16.34
N ILE A 394 -4.35 -12.33 -17.43
CA ILE A 394 -5.80 -12.08 -17.43
C ILE A 394 -6.53 -13.36 -17.86
N LYS A 395 -7.22 -13.97 -16.89
CA LYS A 395 -8.10 -15.12 -17.11
C LYS A 395 -9.55 -14.67 -17.18
N GLN A 396 -10.43 -15.56 -17.60
CA GLN A 396 -11.86 -15.27 -17.70
C GLN A 396 -12.49 -14.86 -16.36
N GLU A 397 -12.06 -15.45 -15.26
CA GLU A 397 -12.48 -15.09 -13.90
C GLU A 397 -12.17 -13.63 -13.55
N HIS A 398 -11.03 -13.10 -13.99
CA HIS A 398 -10.65 -11.70 -13.78
C HIS A 398 -11.52 -10.73 -14.61
N LEU A 399 -11.90 -11.14 -15.83
CA LEU A 399 -12.84 -10.37 -16.66
C LEU A 399 -14.23 -10.33 -16.03
N ILE A 400 -14.69 -11.44 -15.46
CA ILE A 400 -15.96 -11.52 -14.72
C ILE A 400 -15.92 -10.60 -13.49
N ALA A 401 -14.86 -10.65 -12.70
CA ALA A 401 -14.70 -9.79 -11.53
C ALA A 401 -14.64 -8.31 -11.91
N CYS A 402 -13.96 -7.98 -13.02
CA CYS A 402 -13.91 -6.63 -13.55
C CYS A 402 -15.29 -6.16 -14.03
N PHE A 403 -16.03 -7.01 -14.76
CA PHE A 403 -17.40 -6.74 -15.19
C PHE A 403 -18.32 -6.42 -13.98
N GLN A 404 -18.25 -7.22 -12.92
CA GLN A 404 -19.02 -7.00 -11.69
C GLN A 404 -18.66 -5.68 -10.98
N ASN A 405 -17.45 -5.19 -11.15
CA ASN A 405 -17.04 -3.86 -10.64
C ASN A 405 -17.63 -2.72 -11.48
N TYR A 406 -17.83 -2.94 -12.78
CA TYR A 406 -18.50 -1.99 -13.66
C TYR A 406 -20.02 -1.96 -13.42
N ASP A 407 -20.67 -3.12 -13.32
CA ASP A 407 -22.10 -3.34 -13.05
C ASP A 407 -22.42 -3.01 -11.58
N GLU A 408 -22.65 -1.71 -11.30
CA GLU A 408 -22.84 -1.19 -9.94
C GLU A 408 -24.20 -1.56 -9.34
N ASP A 409 -25.23 -1.60 -10.18
CA ASP A 409 -26.61 -1.91 -9.77
C ASP A 409 -26.92 -3.41 -9.81
N HIS A 410 -25.93 -4.23 -10.24
CA HIS A 410 -26.03 -5.68 -10.37
C HIS A 410 -27.18 -6.15 -11.27
N SER A 411 -27.45 -5.37 -12.31
CA SER A 411 -28.44 -5.71 -13.34
C SER A 411 -28.02 -6.90 -14.21
N GLY A 412 -26.74 -7.27 -14.19
CA GLY A 412 -26.13 -8.24 -15.09
C GLY A 412 -25.71 -7.64 -16.43
N LYS A 413 -25.77 -6.32 -16.58
CA LYS A 413 -25.38 -5.54 -17.74
C LYS A 413 -24.65 -4.26 -17.31
N ILE A 414 -23.81 -3.72 -18.18
CA ILE A 414 -23.14 -2.44 -17.94
C ILE A 414 -23.82 -1.36 -18.79
N SER A 415 -24.41 -0.37 -18.15
CA SER A 415 -24.94 0.82 -18.81
C SER A 415 -23.83 1.79 -19.18
N PHE A 416 -24.06 2.69 -20.15
CA PHE A 416 -23.08 3.75 -20.49
C PHE A 416 -22.77 4.68 -19.31
N LYS A 417 -23.70 4.85 -18.39
CA LYS A 417 -23.48 5.63 -17.16
C LYS A 417 -22.45 4.96 -16.24
N GLU A 418 -22.56 3.67 -16.03
CA GLU A 418 -21.60 2.89 -15.24
C GLU A 418 -20.24 2.82 -15.89
N PHE A 419 -20.21 2.66 -17.23
CA PHE A 419 -19.00 2.73 -18.01
C PHE A 419 -18.27 4.08 -17.85
N CYS A 420 -19.01 5.20 -17.90
CA CYS A 420 -18.47 6.53 -17.62
C CYS A 420 -18.04 6.71 -16.17
N ARG A 421 -18.66 6.04 -15.20
CA ARG A 421 -18.28 6.11 -13.78
C ARG A 421 -16.85 5.61 -13.56
N ILE A 422 -16.48 4.51 -14.20
CA ILE A 422 -15.15 3.93 -14.10
C ILE A 422 -14.14 4.74 -14.92
N LEU A 423 -14.47 5.04 -16.17
CA LEU A 423 -13.54 5.62 -17.14
C LEU A 423 -13.43 7.15 -17.08
N ARG A 424 -14.38 7.82 -16.43
CA ARG A 424 -14.42 9.25 -16.07
C ARG A 424 -13.92 10.19 -17.15
N PRO A 425 -14.60 10.33 -18.28
CA PRO A 425 -14.24 11.33 -19.32
C PRO A 425 -14.26 12.74 -18.71
N GLN A 426 -13.25 13.55 -19.02
CA GLN A 426 -13.05 14.88 -18.45
C GLN A 426 -13.76 15.98 -19.22
N ASN A 427 -14.10 15.70 -20.48
CA ASN A 427 -14.73 16.65 -21.38
C ASN A 427 -15.66 15.92 -22.36
N GLU A 428 -16.42 16.69 -23.14
CA GLU A 428 -17.38 16.14 -24.11
C GLU A 428 -16.71 15.38 -25.26
N ILE A 429 -15.47 15.72 -25.64
CA ILE A 429 -14.72 15.01 -26.68
C ILE A 429 -14.39 13.60 -26.19
N GLU A 430 -13.77 13.48 -25.02
CA GLU A 430 -13.48 12.19 -24.40
C GLU A 430 -14.75 11.37 -24.16
N ARG A 431 -15.85 12.03 -23.79
CA ARG A 431 -17.14 11.36 -23.59
C ARG A 431 -17.68 10.78 -24.90
N LYS A 432 -17.47 11.49 -26.02
CA LYS A 432 -17.88 11.02 -27.35
C LYS A 432 -17.02 9.83 -27.79
N GLU A 433 -15.70 9.93 -27.64
CA GLU A 433 -14.78 8.83 -27.93
C GLU A 433 -15.10 7.59 -27.08
N LEU A 434 -15.44 7.82 -25.81
CA LEU A 434 -15.86 6.75 -24.91
C LEU A 434 -17.19 6.11 -25.33
N LYS A 435 -18.12 6.89 -25.88
CA LYS A 435 -19.39 6.37 -26.42
C LYS A 435 -19.15 5.52 -27.66
N GLU A 436 -18.27 5.97 -28.57
CA GLU A 436 -17.88 5.18 -29.75
C GLU A 436 -17.21 3.84 -29.34
N LEU A 437 -16.42 3.85 -28.28
CA LEU A 437 -15.81 2.65 -27.73
C LEU A 437 -16.85 1.73 -27.08
N TYR A 438 -17.79 2.29 -26.31
CA TYR A 438 -18.91 1.57 -25.72
C TYR A 438 -19.75 0.83 -26.77
N ASP A 439 -20.12 1.55 -27.87
CA ASP A 439 -20.92 1.01 -28.95
C ASP A 439 -20.20 -0.13 -29.73
N ARG A 440 -18.87 -0.23 -29.64
CA ARG A 440 -18.12 -1.37 -30.19
C ARG A 440 -18.17 -2.60 -29.30
N PHE A 441 -18.45 -2.44 -28.02
CA PHE A 441 -18.64 -3.54 -27.08
C PHE A 441 -20.07 -4.06 -27.10
N ASP A 442 -21.05 -3.20 -27.30
CA ASP A 442 -22.47 -3.53 -27.49
C ASP A 442 -22.67 -4.14 -28.89
N ASP A 443 -22.44 -5.45 -29.00
CA ASP A 443 -22.46 -6.20 -30.29
C ASP A 443 -23.88 -6.44 -30.78
N ASN A 444 -24.87 -6.52 -29.86
CA ASN A 444 -26.28 -6.74 -30.18
C ASN A 444 -27.09 -5.44 -30.38
N GLY A 445 -26.55 -4.28 -29.98
CA GLY A 445 -27.14 -2.95 -30.16
C GLY A 445 -28.32 -2.69 -29.21
N ASP A 446 -28.40 -3.37 -28.07
CA ASP A 446 -29.51 -3.17 -27.12
C ASP A 446 -29.29 -1.96 -26.18
N GLY A 447 -28.13 -1.34 -26.27
CA GLY A 447 -27.76 -0.15 -25.52
C GLY A 447 -27.08 -0.43 -24.18
N GLU A 448 -26.82 -1.70 -23.86
CA GLU A 448 -26.16 -2.15 -22.66
C GLU A 448 -25.16 -3.27 -22.99
N ILE A 449 -24.06 -3.40 -22.23
CA ILE A 449 -23.03 -4.41 -22.46
C ILE A 449 -23.26 -5.57 -21.50
N ASP A 450 -23.53 -6.76 -22.02
CA ASP A 450 -23.58 -7.98 -21.21
C ASP A 450 -22.17 -8.57 -20.98
N ILE A 451 -22.08 -9.61 -20.12
CA ILE A 451 -20.81 -10.23 -19.75
C ILE A 451 -20.09 -10.88 -20.93
N ASN A 452 -20.83 -11.45 -21.90
CA ASN A 452 -20.24 -12.10 -23.07
C ASN A 452 -19.67 -11.05 -24.03
N GLU A 453 -20.42 -9.97 -24.24
CA GLU A 453 -20.00 -8.82 -25.03
C GLU A 453 -18.75 -8.15 -24.44
N PHE A 454 -18.72 -7.98 -23.11
CA PHE A 454 -17.55 -7.44 -22.41
C PHE A 454 -16.31 -8.32 -22.61
N ILE A 455 -16.44 -9.65 -22.41
CA ILE A 455 -15.34 -10.60 -22.60
C ILE A 455 -14.88 -10.65 -24.05
N GLN A 456 -15.80 -10.67 -25.01
CA GLN A 456 -15.47 -10.69 -26.43
C GLN A 456 -14.85 -9.37 -26.90
N GLY A 457 -15.39 -8.24 -26.47
CA GLY A 457 -14.88 -6.92 -26.77
C GLY A 457 -13.44 -6.74 -26.27
N PHE A 458 -13.11 -7.25 -25.07
CA PHE A 458 -11.74 -7.29 -24.57
C PHE A 458 -10.82 -8.15 -25.47
N LYS A 459 -11.25 -9.35 -25.87
CA LYS A 459 -10.46 -10.29 -26.68
C LYS A 459 -10.29 -9.83 -28.14
N LYS A 460 -11.33 -9.27 -28.77
CA LYS A 460 -11.28 -8.79 -30.18
C LYS A 460 -10.22 -7.69 -30.41
N THR A 461 -9.85 -6.97 -29.37
CA THR A 461 -8.92 -5.85 -29.45
C THR A 461 -7.49 -6.20 -29.00
N VAL A 462 -7.27 -7.41 -28.45
CA VAL A 462 -5.93 -7.93 -28.06
C VAL A 462 -5.25 -8.67 -29.22
N ASN A 463 -6.01 -9.11 -30.23
CA ASN A 463 -5.52 -9.72 -31.48
C ASN A 463 -5.40 -8.67 -32.59
#